data_a3c21b9b441a9b01e6ded5124016a999
#
_entry.id   a3c21b9b441a9b01e6ded5124016a999
#
_cell.length_a   1.000
_cell.length_b   1.000
_cell.length_c   1.000
_cell.angle_alpha   90.00
_cell.angle_beta   90.00
_cell.angle_gamma   90.00
#
_symmetry.space_group_name_H-M   'P 1'
#
loop_
_entity.id
_entity.type
_entity.pdbx_description
1 polymer ?
#
loop_
_entity_poly.entity_id
_entity_poly.type
_entity_poly.pdbx_seq_one_letter_code
_entity_poly.pdbx_strand_id
1 'polypeptide(L)'
;MKKQKMAALITCILVVGLAGVWHCVVQKSQVKESIKVGFVYIGDESNPYVYNFIRAQKSIENQFGDKVQVVEKFNVPENAVEEPLVELAKEKCDVIFATSYGYGKTTKEVAKKYPEIQFCQATGDNANQNPIVSNYH
;
A
#
# COMPACT_ATOMS: atom_id res chain seq x y z
N MET A 1 -59.75 -10.86 8.47
CA MET A 1 -58.67 -10.14 9.16
C MET A 1 -57.33 -10.95 9.26
N LYS A 2 -57.32 -12.25 9.57
CA LYS A 2 -56.09 -13.03 9.67
C LYS A 2 -55.29 -13.18 8.34
N LYS A 3 -55.98 -13.36 7.20
CA LYS A 3 -55.33 -13.51 5.87
C LYS A 3 -54.63 -12.24 5.39
N GLN A 4 -55.17 -11.04 5.68
CA GLN A 4 -54.52 -9.76 5.32
C GLN A 4 -53.26 -9.49 6.12
N LYS A 5 -53.25 -9.84 7.41
CA LYS A 5 -52.05 -9.69 8.27
C LYS A 5 -50.93 -10.64 7.87
N MET A 6 -51.25 -11.86 7.41
CA MET A 6 -50.26 -12.83 6.93
C MET A 6 -49.64 -12.41 5.59
N ALA A 7 -50.40 -11.84 4.67
CA ALA A 7 -49.92 -11.31 3.41
C ALA A 7 -48.93 -10.15 3.62
N ALA A 8 -49.23 -9.22 4.53
CA ALA A 8 -48.37 -8.10 4.88
C ALA A 8 -47.02 -8.55 5.50
N LEU A 9 -47.07 -9.61 6.33
CA LEU A 9 -45.83 -10.16 6.94
C LEU A 9 -44.91 -10.81 5.91
N ILE A 10 -45.48 -11.55 4.95
CA ILE A 10 -44.69 -12.20 3.87
C ILE A 10 -44.06 -11.15 2.95
N THR A 11 -44.79 -10.06 2.63
CA THR A 11 -44.30 -8.96 1.80
C THR A 11 -43.13 -8.22 2.48
N CYS A 12 -43.21 -7.98 3.79
CA CYS A 12 -42.06 -7.38 4.54
C CYS A 12 -40.84 -8.25 4.58
N ILE A 13 -40.98 -9.57 4.72
CA ILE A 13 -39.83 -10.50 4.74
C ILE A 13 -39.14 -10.57 3.36
N LEU A 14 -39.91 -10.53 2.26
CA LEU A 14 -39.35 -10.51 0.91
C LEU A 14 -38.60 -9.22 0.61
N VAL A 15 -39.10 -8.06 1.05
CA VAL A 15 -38.44 -6.75 0.85
C VAL A 15 -37.15 -6.67 1.65
N VAL A 16 -37.10 -7.15 2.88
CA VAL A 16 -35.90 -7.16 3.72
C VAL A 16 -34.87 -8.16 3.15
N GLY A 17 -35.30 -9.32 2.66
CA GLY A 17 -34.43 -10.29 2.02
C GLY A 17 -33.77 -9.75 0.73
N LEU A 18 -34.53 -9.07 -0.13
CA LEU A 18 -34.02 -8.46 -1.35
C LEU A 18 -33.07 -7.28 -1.07
N ALA A 19 -33.34 -6.46 -0.05
CA ALA A 19 -32.46 -5.39 0.37
C ALA A 19 -31.14 -5.93 0.95
N GLY A 20 -31.18 -7.01 1.71
CA GLY A 20 -29.97 -7.69 2.25
C GLY A 20 -29.09 -8.28 1.16
N VAL A 21 -29.67 -8.93 0.14
CA VAL A 21 -28.93 -9.47 -1.00
C VAL A 21 -28.34 -8.35 -1.86
N TRP A 22 -29.06 -7.25 -2.04
CA TRP A 22 -28.53 -6.10 -2.77
C TRP A 22 -27.38 -5.40 -2.02
N HIS A 23 -27.43 -5.32 -0.70
CA HIS A 23 -26.33 -4.77 0.10
C HIS A 23 -25.08 -5.64 0.04
N CYS A 24 -25.22 -6.96 -0.03
CA CYS A 24 -24.11 -7.91 -0.17
C CYS A 24 -23.47 -7.91 -1.57
N VAL A 25 -24.24 -7.61 -2.62
CA VAL A 25 -23.77 -7.60 -4.03
C VAL A 25 -23.10 -6.27 -4.40
N VAL A 26 -23.37 -5.18 -3.66
CA VAL A 26 -22.79 -3.84 -3.92
C VAL A 26 -21.44 -3.63 -3.22
N GLN A 27 -20.97 -4.53 -2.37
CA GLN A 27 -19.57 -4.57 -1.97
C GLN A 27 -18.69 -5.14 -3.10
N LYS A 28 -18.78 -4.57 -4.29
CA LYS A 28 -17.67 -4.61 -5.24
C LYS A 28 -16.49 -3.97 -4.52
N SER A 29 -15.46 -4.78 -4.22
CA SER A 29 -14.14 -4.28 -3.87
C SER A 29 -13.83 -3.14 -4.84
N GLN A 30 -13.70 -1.93 -4.32
CA GLN A 30 -13.27 -0.78 -5.10
C GLN A 30 -11.89 -1.14 -5.62
N VAL A 31 -11.79 -1.50 -6.88
CA VAL A 31 -10.50 -1.64 -7.55
C VAL A 31 -9.88 -0.26 -7.47
N LYS A 32 -8.82 -0.13 -6.69
CA LYS A 32 -8.12 1.14 -6.53
C LYS A 32 -7.63 1.57 -7.91
N GLU A 33 -8.07 2.71 -8.39
CA GLU A 33 -7.76 3.18 -9.74
C GLU A 33 -6.27 3.47 -9.93
N SER A 34 -5.55 3.80 -8.86
CA SER A 34 -4.12 4.06 -8.86
C SER A 34 -3.44 3.50 -7.61
N ILE A 35 -2.18 3.09 -7.75
CA ILE A 35 -1.31 2.63 -6.66
C ILE A 35 -0.42 3.80 -6.24
N LYS A 36 -0.33 4.07 -4.94
CA LYS A 36 0.59 5.07 -4.39
C LYS A 36 1.88 4.39 -3.92
N VAL A 37 3.01 4.83 -4.46
CA VAL A 37 4.32 4.23 -4.22
C VAL A 37 5.24 5.25 -3.57
N GLY A 38 5.77 4.92 -2.40
CA GLY A 38 6.75 5.73 -1.68
C GLY A 38 8.18 5.27 -1.96
N PHE A 39 9.10 6.21 -2.11
CA PHE A 39 10.53 5.93 -2.21
C PHE A 39 11.31 6.71 -1.16
N VAL A 40 12.23 6.03 -0.46
CA VAL A 40 13.15 6.65 0.49
C VAL A 40 14.56 6.44 0.01
N TYR A 41 15.26 7.55 -0.30
CA TYR A 41 16.61 7.56 -0.86
C TYR A 41 17.63 8.09 0.15
N ILE A 42 18.78 7.41 0.26
CA ILE A 42 19.89 7.82 1.14
C ILE A 42 20.63 9.08 0.64
N GLY A 43 20.42 9.42 -0.61
CA GLY A 43 21.00 10.61 -1.26
C GLY A 43 20.06 11.16 -2.31
N ASP A 44 20.60 11.83 -3.30
CA ASP A 44 19.90 12.38 -4.45
C ASP A 44 20.48 11.86 -5.77
N GLU A 45 20.03 12.42 -6.88
CA GLU A 45 20.45 12.01 -8.23
C GLU A 45 21.93 12.21 -8.55
N SER A 46 22.66 12.98 -7.74
CA SER A 46 24.12 13.14 -7.87
C SER A 46 24.89 11.89 -7.43
N ASN A 47 24.26 11.04 -6.62
CA ASN A 47 24.82 9.77 -6.16
C ASN A 47 24.53 8.67 -7.20
N PRO A 48 25.55 8.04 -7.81
CA PRO A 48 25.36 7.01 -8.85
C PRO A 48 24.54 5.80 -8.37
N TYR A 49 24.64 5.41 -7.10
CA TYR A 49 23.83 4.34 -6.53
C TYR A 49 22.36 4.73 -6.49
N VAL A 50 22.03 5.89 -5.96
CA VAL A 50 20.66 6.42 -5.88
C VAL A 50 20.08 6.67 -7.27
N TYR A 51 20.89 7.17 -8.19
CA TYR A 51 20.47 7.46 -9.58
C TYR A 51 19.88 6.23 -10.29
N ASN A 52 20.40 5.03 -10.04
CA ASN A 52 19.85 3.80 -10.62
C ASN A 52 18.41 3.52 -10.15
N PHE A 53 18.10 3.77 -8.87
CA PHE A 53 16.74 3.62 -8.35
C PHE A 53 15.81 4.69 -8.90
N ILE A 54 16.28 5.94 -9.01
CA ILE A 54 15.50 7.03 -9.62
C ILE A 54 15.17 6.71 -11.08
N ARG A 55 16.10 6.13 -11.83
CA ARG A 55 15.84 5.68 -13.22
C ARG A 55 14.78 4.59 -13.26
N ALA A 56 14.84 3.61 -12.37
CA ALA A 56 13.84 2.56 -12.28
C ALA A 56 12.46 3.13 -11.91
N GLN A 57 12.39 4.05 -10.96
CA GLN A 57 11.17 4.77 -10.60
C GLN A 57 10.57 5.51 -11.81
N LYS A 58 11.36 6.31 -12.52
CA LYS A 58 10.91 7.03 -13.72
C LYS A 58 10.41 6.08 -14.80
N SER A 59 11.00 4.89 -14.91
CA SER A 59 10.51 3.86 -15.84
C SER A 59 9.12 3.34 -15.44
N ILE A 60 8.85 3.16 -14.14
CA ILE A 60 7.53 2.78 -13.62
C ILE A 60 6.50 3.88 -13.93
N GLU A 61 6.82 5.15 -13.66
CA GLU A 61 5.94 6.28 -13.95
C GLU A 61 5.61 6.36 -15.45
N ASN A 62 6.61 6.22 -16.31
CA ASN A 62 6.41 6.23 -17.76
C ASN A 62 5.57 5.05 -18.27
N GLN A 63 5.72 3.87 -17.66
CA GLN A 63 5.01 2.67 -18.07
C GLN A 63 3.54 2.65 -17.62
N PHE A 64 3.28 3.15 -16.42
CA PHE A 64 1.96 3.02 -15.78
C PHE A 64 1.16 4.33 -15.77
N GLY A 65 1.79 5.48 -16.00
CA GLY A 65 1.13 6.79 -16.09
C GLY A 65 0.25 7.08 -14.89
N ASP A 66 -0.99 7.45 -15.13
CA ASP A 66 -1.96 7.83 -14.10
C ASP A 66 -2.34 6.71 -13.11
N LYS A 67 -1.91 5.47 -13.38
CA LYS A 67 -2.14 4.32 -12.50
C LYS A 67 -1.16 4.26 -11.33
N VAL A 68 -0.11 5.08 -11.34
CA VAL A 68 0.89 5.14 -10.27
C VAL A 68 1.08 6.58 -9.81
N GLN A 69 1.00 6.79 -8.51
CA GLN A 69 1.35 8.05 -7.85
C GLN A 69 2.62 7.84 -7.05
N VAL A 70 3.65 8.62 -7.29
CA VAL A 70 4.94 8.50 -6.61
C VAL A 70 5.11 9.60 -5.58
N VAL A 71 5.66 9.22 -4.42
CA VAL A 71 6.10 10.12 -3.34
C VAL A 71 7.53 9.79 -2.99
N GLU A 72 8.39 10.80 -2.93
CA GLU A 72 9.83 10.64 -2.76
C GLU A 72 10.32 11.34 -1.50
N LYS A 73 11.29 10.73 -0.82
CA LYS A 73 12.04 11.30 0.30
C LYS A 73 13.53 11.16 -0.02
N PHE A 74 14.21 12.26 -0.25
CA PHE A 74 15.63 12.31 -0.61
C PHE A 74 16.52 12.64 0.58
N ASN A 75 17.80 12.28 0.47
CA ASN A 75 18.84 12.61 1.44
C ASN A 75 18.49 12.17 2.87
N VAL A 76 17.87 11.00 3.00
CA VAL A 76 17.49 10.43 4.30
C VAL A 76 18.66 9.61 4.84
N PRO A 77 19.30 10.02 5.96
CA PRO A 77 20.36 9.21 6.56
C PRO A 77 19.79 7.96 7.23
N GLU A 78 20.59 6.88 7.29
CA GLU A 78 20.12 5.56 7.78
C GLU A 78 19.61 5.59 9.23
N ASN A 79 20.18 6.46 10.06
CA ASN A 79 19.76 6.64 11.45
C ASN A 79 18.49 7.48 11.64
N ALA A 80 17.96 8.07 10.59
CA ALA A 80 16.76 8.92 10.62
C ALA A 80 15.63 8.42 9.71
N VAL A 81 15.71 7.19 9.21
CA VAL A 81 14.76 6.66 8.22
C VAL A 81 13.37 6.34 8.80
N GLU A 82 13.21 6.18 10.11
CA GLU A 82 11.92 5.81 10.70
C GLU A 82 10.84 6.85 10.38
N GLU A 83 11.13 8.13 10.58
CA GLU A 83 10.17 9.21 10.35
C GLU A 83 9.68 9.25 8.89
N PRO A 84 10.55 9.29 7.86
CA PRO A 84 10.11 9.24 6.46
C PRO A 84 9.30 7.99 6.09
N LEU A 85 9.64 6.81 6.62
CA LEU A 85 8.85 5.59 6.39
C LEU A 85 7.45 5.69 7.01
N VAL A 86 7.34 6.23 8.23
CA VAL A 86 6.06 6.44 8.91
C VAL A 86 5.24 7.52 8.21
N GLU A 87 5.86 8.59 7.70
CA GLU A 87 5.16 9.61 6.91
C GLU A 87 4.54 9.00 5.64
N LEU A 88 5.31 8.24 4.86
CA LEU A 88 4.81 7.56 3.67
C LEU A 88 3.66 6.59 3.99
N ALA A 89 3.75 5.89 5.12
CA ALA A 89 2.67 5.02 5.58
C ALA A 89 1.39 5.81 5.93
N LYS A 90 1.53 6.93 6.65
CA LYS A 90 0.41 7.84 6.96
C LYS A 90 -0.18 8.49 5.72
N GLU A 91 0.63 8.74 4.69
CA GLU A 91 0.21 9.21 3.38
C GLU A 91 -0.52 8.12 2.56
N LYS A 92 -0.69 6.92 3.12
CA LYS A 92 -1.38 5.77 2.51
C LYS A 92 -0.72 5.26 1.23
N CYS A 93 0.60 5.20 1.23
CA CYS A 93 1.32 4.46 0.20
C CYS A 93 0.95 2.97 0.28
N ASP A 94 0.74 2.35 -0.86
CA ASP A 94 0.47 0.91 -0.96
C ASP A 94 1.75 0.09 -0.92
N VAL A 95 2.82 0.67 -1.50
CA VAL A 95 4.16 0.08 -1.55
C VAL A 95 5.17 1.15 -1.14
N ILE A 96 6.17 0.78 -0.34
CA ILE A 96 7.26 1.67 0.06
C ILE A 96 8.60 0.99 -0.22
N PHE A 97 9.43 1.64 -1.03
CA PHE A 97 10.79 1.22 -1.35
C PHE A 97 11.81 1.93 -0.45
N ALA A 98 12.50 1.16 0.37
CA ALA A 98 13.61 1.60 1.21
C ALA A 98 14.93 1.26 0.51
N THR A 99 15.60 2.26 -0.09
CA THR A 99 16.66 2.04 -1.08
C THR A 99 18.07 1.98 -0.49
N SER A 100 18.22 1.62 0.78
CA SER A 100 19.54 1.41 1.41
C SER A 100 19.56 0.13 2.24
N TYR A 101 20.71 -0.54 2.28
CA TYR A 101 20.95 -1.68 3.15
C TYR A 101 20.73 -1.34 4.64
N GLY A 102 21.24 -0.20 5.08
CA GLY A 102 21.14 0.24 6.48
C GLY A 102 19.72 0.59 6.94
N TYR A 103 18.76 0.69 6.03
CA TYR A 103 17.35 0.89 6.39
C TYR A 103 16.66 -0.37 6.92
N GLY A 104 17.26 -1.57 6.72
CA GLY A 104 16.61 -2.85 6.90
C GLY A 104 15.97 -3.09 8.26
N LYS A 105 16.69 -2.81 9.34
CA LYS A 105 16.17 -2.98 10.71
C LYS A 105 14.94 -2.10 10.95
N THR A 106 15.05 -0.83 10.63
CA THR A 106 13.98 0.16 10.85
C THR A 106 12.78 -0.12 9.93
N THR A 107 13.02 -0.47 8.65
CA THR A 107 11.95 -0.87 7.73
C THR A 107 11.14 -2.04 8.28
N LYS A 108 11.81 -3.05 8.83
CA LYS A 108 11.16 -4.22 9.45
C LYS A 108 10.28 -3.84 10.65
N GLU A 109 10.75 -2.92 11.50
CA GLU A 109 9.99 -2.48 12.67
C GLU A 109 8.78 -1.60 12.28
N VAL A 110 8.93 -0.75 11.26
CA VAL A 110 7.82 0.05 10.73
C VAL A 110 6.80 -0.86 10.03
N ALA A 111 7.24 -1.82 9.23
CA ALA A 111 6.37 -2.76 8.52
C ALA A 111 5.45 -3.55 9.46
N LYS A 112 5.92 -3.89 10.66
CA LYS A 112 5.06 -4.54 11.68
C LYS A 112 3.91 -3.65 12.15
N LYS A 113 4.09 -2.32 12.12
CA LYS A 113 3.07 -1.34 12.54
C LYS A 113 2.04 -1.07 11.42
N TYR A 114 2.38 -1.37 10.16
CA TYR A 114 1.57 -1.11 8.96
C TYR A 114 1.49 -2.37 8.07
N PRO A 115 0.82 -3.42 8.53
CA PRO A 115 0.80 -4.73 7.85
C PRO A 115 0.05 -4.71 6.51
N GLU A 116 -0.73 -3.66 6.23
CA GLU A 116 -1.45 -3.44 4.98
C GLU A 116 -0.56 -2.87 3.87
N ILE A 117 0.66 -2.41 4.20
CA ILE A 117 1.59 -1.79 3.25
C ILE A 117 2.68 -2.80 2.89
N GLN A 118 2.96 -2.95 1.59
CA GLN A 118 4.10 -3.72 1.13
C GLN A 118 5.38 -2.89 1.24
N PHE A 119 6.33 -3.34 2.07
CA PHE A 119 7.66 -2.74 2.14
C PHE A 119 8.64 -3.54 1.28
N CYS A 120 9.45 -2.84 0.51
CA CYS A 120 10.51 -3.40 -0.33
C CYS A 120 11.85 -2.79 0.10
N GLN A 121 12.83 -3.63 0.44
CA GLN A 121 14.16 -3.18 0.85
C GLN A 121 15.19 -3.55 -0.19
N ALA A 122 16.03 -2.58 -0.59
CA ALA A 122 17.16 -2.84 -1.46
C ALA A 122 18.27 -3.58 -0.70
N THR A 123 18.81 -4.63 -1.31
CA THR A 123 20.01 -5.34 -0.83
C THR A 123 19.93 -5.91 0.59
N GLY A 124 18.71 -6.03 1.14
CA GLY A 124 18.50 -6.57 2.47
C GLY A 124 18.46 -8.10 2.51
N ASP A 125 18.50 -8.67 3.71
CA ASP A 125 18.43 -10.11 3.97
C ASP A 125 17.16 -10.54 4.71
N ASN A 126 16.17 -9.62 4.84
CA ASN A 126 15.03 -9.80 5.71
C ASN A 126 13.79 -10.44 5.07
N ALA A 127 13.76 -10.65 3.76
CA ALA A 127 12.56 -11.10 3.03
C ALA A 127 11.98 -12.43 3.55
N ASN A 128 12.88 -13.38 3.88
CA ASN A 128 12.46 -14.69 4.37
C ASN A 128 11.93 -14.68 5.82
N GLN A 129 12.12 -13.58 6.54
CA GLN A 129 11.77 -13.45 7.95
C GLN A 129 10.52 -12.62 8.19
N ASN A 130 10.08 -11.86 7.18
CA ASN A 130 8.91 -11.00 7.28
C ASN A 130 8.17 -10.95 5.94
N PRO A 131 6.94 -11.52 5.86
CA PRO A 131 6.19 -11.61 4.60
C PRO A 131 5.76 -10.25 4.02
N ILE A 132 5.79 -9.18 4.81
CA ILE A 132 5.44 -7.82 4.37
C ILE A 132 6.67 -6.99 3.96
N VAL A 133 7.86 -7.57 4.03
CA VAL A 133 9.11 -6.95 3.55
C VAL A 133 9.74 -7.85 2.50
N SER A 134 9.84 -7.38 1.28
CA SER A 134 10.53 -8.05 0.18
C SER A 134 11.92 -7.43 -0.04
N ASN A 135 12.91 -8.25 -0.36
CA ASN A 135 14.21 -7.77 -0.82
C ASN A 135 14.26 -7.72 -2.34
N TYR A 136 15.01 -6.75 -2.87
CA TYR A 136 15.36 -6.68 -4.30
C TYR A 136 16.83 -6.28 -4.46
N HIS A 137 17.43 -6.72 -5.55
CA HIS A 137 18.85 -6.52 -5.89
C HIS A 137 19.02 -5.81 -7.22
#